data_7e7cfae5d536cad1e45c038591adefcd
#
_entry.id   7e7cfae5d536cad1e45c038591adefcd
#
_cell.length_a   1.000
_cell.length_b   1.000
_cell.length_c   1.000
_cell.angle_alpha   90.00
_cell.angle_beta   90.00
_cell.angle_gamma   90.00
#
_symmetry.space_group_name_H-M   'P 1'
#
loop_
_entity.id
_entity.type
_entity.pdbx_description
1 polymer ?
#
loop_
_entity_poly.entity_id
_entity_poly.type
_entity_poly.pdbx_seq_one_letter_code
_entity_poly.pdbx_strand_id
1 'polypeptide(L)'
;TLIAYGILIGKPNTISFWNNIGNLCYHVVCPIMFIVDTVMFDEHKSVGYLEPVVSLVLPIIYVVVIEIIGANTGRYPYFFLNMDELGIGGLMMWMGILLGLFLIIGYLLFLHDKFVKVDGKWKLDFSGTRPFGDLTKKKE
;
A
#
# COMPACT_ATOMS: atom_id res chain seq x y z
N THR A 1 2.63 -4.04 -7.07
CA THR A 1 2.27 -3.47 -8.39
C THR A 1 2.83 -4.32 -9.52
N LEU A 2 4.14 -4.60 -9.58
CA LEU A 2 4.75 -5.51 -10.57
C LEU A 2 4.27 -6.97 -10.40
N ILE A 3 4.07 -7.41 -9.18
CA ILE A 3 3.52 -8.73 -8.85
C ILE A 3 2.07 -8.84 -9.33
N ALA A 4 1.23 -7.83 -9.08
CA ALA A 4 -0.13 -7.78 -9.58
C ALA A 4 -0.19 -7.79 -11.12
N TYR A 5 0.74 -7.10 -11.78
CA TYR A 5 0.82 -7.07 -13.23
C TYR A 5 1.20 -8.44 -13.83
N GLY A 6 2.18 -9.12 -13.24
CA GLY A 6 2.57 -10.47 -13.65
C GLY A 6 1.47 -11.53 -13.45
N ILE A 7 0.69 -11.40 -12.39
CA ILE A 7 -0.39 -12.33 -12.04
C ILE A 7 -1.66 -12.07 -12.87
N LEU A 8 -1.98 -10.80 -13.17
CA LEU A 8 -3.16 -10.42 -13.95
C LEU A 8 -3.01 -10.63 -15.45
N ILE A 9 -1.78 -10.58 -16.00
CA ILE A 9 -1.51 -10.80 -17.44
C ILE A 9 -1.54 -12.29 -17.82
N GLY A 10 -1.46 -13.21 -16.86
CA GLY A 10 -1.40 -14.65 -17.10
C GLY A 10 -2.67 -15.31 -17.67
N LYS A 11 -3.75 -14.56 -17.96
CA LYS A 11 -4.94 -15.06 -18.67
C LYS A 11 -5.10 -14.36 -20.02
N PRO A 12 -4.64 -14.97 -21.11
CA PRO A 12 -4.83 -14.43 -22.46
C PRO A 12 -6.27 -14.71 -22.90
N ASN A 13 -7.21 -13.84 -22.66
CA ASN A 13 -8.40 -13.67 -23.49
C ASN A 13 -9.38 -12.69 -22.85
N THR A 14 -9.69 -11.65 -23.60
CA THR A 14 -10.78 -10.68 -23.41
C THR A 14 -10.52 -9.44 -22.56
N ILE A 15 -9.28 -9.03 -22.33
CA ILE A 15 -9.08 -7.70 -21.74
C ILE A 15 -9.09 -6.69 -22.89
N SER A 16 -10.17 -5.92 -23.00
CA SER A 16 -10.26 -4.79 -23.92
C SER A 16 -9.06 -3.86 -23.73
N PHE A 17 -8.58 -3.24 -24.82
CA PHE A 17 -7.49 -2.23 -24.78
C PHE A 17 -7.69 -1.18 -23.66
N TRP A 18 -8.93 -0.72 -23.43
CA TRP A 18 -9.27 0.22 -22.38
C TRP A 18 -9.11 -0.35 -20.97
N ASN A 19 -9.42 -1.63 -20.76
CA ASN A 19 -9.15 -2.30 -19.47
C ASN A 19 -7.66 -2.43 -19.21
N ASN A 20 -6.85 -2.65 -20.24
CA ASN A 20 -5.40 -2.67 -20.13
C ASN A 20 -4.82 -1.30 -19.75
N ILE A 21 -5.30 -0.21 -20.36
CA ILE A 21 -4.88 1.15 -20.02
C ILE A 21 -5.30 1.50 -18.60
N GLY A 22 -6.55 1.24 -18.22
CA GLY A 22 -7.04 1.47 -16.87
C GLY A 22 -6.21 0.71 -15.84
N ASN A 23 -5.96 -0.57 -16.08
CA ASN A 23 -5.13 -1.40 -15.21
C ASN A 23 -3.69 -0.88 -15.11
N LEU A 24 -3.08 -0.45 -16.22
CA LEU A 24 -1.77 0.18 -16.25
C LEU A 24 -1.76 1.48 -15.43
N CYS A 25 -2.77 2.34 -15.59
CA CYS A 25 -2.88 3.57 -14.83
C CYS A 25 -2.97 3.31 -13.32
N TYR A 26 -3.88 2.44 -12.89
CA TYR A 26 -4.08 2.17 -11.45
C TYR A 26 -2.92 1.44 -10.80
N HIS A 27 -2.26 0.52 -11.51
CA HIS A 27 -1.25 -0.35 -10.90
C HIS A 27 0.20 0.06 -11.19
N VAL A 28 0.43 0.99 -12.11
CA VAL A 28 1.77 1.46 -12.47
C VAL A 28 1.87 2.99 -12.33
N VAL A 29 1.05 3.72 -13.07
CA VAL A 29 1.16 5.19 -13.14
C VAL A 29 0.85 5.82 -11.78
N CYS A 30 -0.30 5.51 -11.17
CA CYS A 30 -0.68 6.08 -9.89
C CYS A 30 0.31 5.78 -8.75
N PRO A 31 0.80 4.53 -8.56
CA PRO A 31 1.83 4.27 -7.56
C PRO A 31 3.15 4.99 -7.81
N ILE A 32 3.59 5.11 -9.06
CA ILE A 32 4.80 5.88 -9.39
C ILE A 32 4.59 7.36 -9.08
N MET A 33 3.46 7.93 -9.49
CA MET A 33 3.13 9.32 -9.18
C MET A 33 3.08 9.57 -7.68
N PHE A 34 2.47 8.65 -6.91
CA PHE A 34 2.45 8.74 -5.45
C PHE A 34 3.86 8.74 -4.85
N ILE A 35 4.75 7.85 -5.31
CA ILE A 35 6.14 7.80 -4.84
C ILE A 35 6.87 9.09 -5.18
N VAL A 36 6.72 9.60 -6.41
CA VAL A 36 7.35 10.86 -6.85
C VAL A 36 6.83 12.02 -6.00
N ASP A 37 5.53 12.11 -5.77
CA ASP A 37 4.92 13.15 -4.94
C ASP A 37 5.47 13.12 -3.51
N THR A 38 5.47 11.95 -2.87
CA THR A 38 5.98 11.76 -1.51
C THR A 38 7.48 12.11 -1.40
N VAL A 39 8.31 11.69 -2.38
CA VAL A 39 9.75 11.93 -2.31
C VAL A 39 10.12 13.39 -2.59
N MET A 40 9.37 14.06 -3.47
CA MET A 40 9.72 15.40 -3.94
C MET A 40 9.03 16.53 -3.21
N PHE A 41 7.82 16.31 -2.71
CA PHE A 41 6.94 17.39 -2.23
C PHE A 41 6.49 17.25 -0.79
N ASP A 42 6.63 16.06 -0.16
CA ASP A 42 6.25 15.89 1.23
C ASP A 42 7.19 16.61 2.20
N GLU A 43 6.61 17.21 3.24
CA GLU A 43 7.34 17.83 4.33
C GLU A 43 7.91 16.76 5.26
N HIS A 44 9.22 16.80 5.52
CA HIS A 44 9.88 15.89 6.43
C HIS A 44 9.41 16.06 7.89
N LYS A 45 9.45 14.98 8.66
CA LYS A 45 9.08 14.90 10.09
C LYS A 45 7.58 15.04 10.36
N SER A 46 6.73 14.76 9.37
CA SER A 46 5.28 14.79 9.53
C SER A 46 4.70 13.46 10.00
N VAL A 47 5.36 12.33 9.69
CA VAL A 47 4.85 10.97 9.92
C VAL A 47 5.23 10.44 11.30
N GLY A 48 4.24 9.90 12.03
CA GLY A 48 4.42 9.23 13.31
C GLY A 48 4.84 7.75 13.14
N TYR A 49 5.49 7.18 14.16
CA TYR A 49 5.99 5.81 14.07
C TYR A 49 4.90 4.72 14.12
N LEU A 50 3.68 5.04 14.58
CA LEU A 50 2.54 4.13 14.58
C LEU A 50 1.70 4.21 13.30
N GLU A 51 1.86 5.25 12.49
CA GLU A 51 1.06 5.43 11.27
C GLU A 51 1.18 4.28 10.27
N PRO A 52 2.36 3.69 10.03
CA PRO A 52 2.47 2.50 9.19
C PRO A 52 1.64 1.32 9.68
N VAL A 53 1.51 1.16 11.00
CA VAL A 53 0.70 0.09 11.61
C VAL A 53 -0.79 0.43 11.48
N VAL A 54 -1.19 1.66 11.79
CA VAL A 54 -2.58 2.10 11.70
C VAL A 54 -3.10 2.08 10.26
N SER A 55 -2.24 2.32 9.28
CA SER A 55 -2.61 2.25 7.87
C SER A 55 -3.07 0.84 7.42
N LEU A 56 -2.70 -0.22 8.16
CA LEU A 56 -3.17 -1.58 7.90
C LEU A 56 -4.66 -1.78 8.15
N VAL A 57 -5.31 -0.90 8.90
CA VAL A 57 -6.75 -1.00 9.20
C VAL A 57 -7.59 -1.01 7.91
N LEU A 58 -7.25 -0.15 6.94
CA LEU A 58 -7.98 -0.07 5.68
C LEU A 58 -7.89 -1.37 4.84
N PRO A 59 -6.71 -1.94 4.56
CA PRO A 59 -6.62 -3.20 3.84
C PRO A 59 -7.27 -4.37 4.59
N ILE A 60 -7.24 -4.38 5.94
CA ILE A 60 -7.93 -5.41 6.72
C ILE A 60 -9.44 -5.29 6.54
N ILE A 61 -10.02 -4.10 6.67
CA ILE A 61 -11.45 -3.87 6.43
C ILE A 61 -11.82 -4.28 5.00
N TYR A 62 -10.99 -3.90 4.01
CA TYR A 62 -11.22 -4.28 2.62
C TYR A 62 -11.32 -5.80 2.45
N VAL A 63 -10.40 -6.57 3.02
CA VAL A 63 -10.43 -8.03 2.92
C VAL A 63 -11.69 -8.61 3.56
N VAL A 64 -12.07 -8.15 4.76
CA VAL A 64 -13.30 -8.61 5.42
C VAL A 64 -14.53 -8.37 4.54
N VAL A 65 -14.62 -7.18 3.93
CA VAL A 65 -15.74 -6.86 3.02
C VAL A 65 -15.73 -7.76 1.79
N ILE A 66 -14.56 -7.99 1.18
CA ILE A 66 -14.43 -8.85 -0.01
C ILE A 66 -14.78 -10.31 0.31
N GLU A 67 -14.38 -10.82 1.48
CA GLU A 67 -14.75 -12.18 1.91
C GLU A 67 -16.26 -12.31 2.11
N ILE A 68 -16.91 -11.32 2.71
CA ILE A 68 -18.37 -11.31 2.86
C ILE A 68 -19.07 -11.28 1.49
N ILE A 69 -18.61 -10.46 0.56
CA ILE A 69 -19.17 -10.39 -0.81
C ILE A 69 -18.90 -11.70 -1.55
N GLY A 70 -17.67 -12.21 -1.49
CA GLY A 70 -17.27 -13.45 -2.13
C GLY A 70 -18.10 -14.64 -1.68
N ALA A 71 -18.26 -14.82 -0.38
CA ALA A 71 -19.09 -15.89 0.21
C ALA A 71 -20.56 -15.82 -0.22
N ASN A 72 -21.11 -14.63 -0.47
CA ASN A 72 -22.51 -14.47 -0.91
C ASN A 72 -22.68 -14.55 -2.43
N THR A 73 -21.66 -14.24 -3.23
CA THR A 73 -21.78 -14.12 -4.69
C THR A 73 -20.98 -15.15 -5.48
N GLY A 74 -20.06 -15.87 -4.80
CA GLY A 74 -19.09 -16.75 -5.45
C GLY A 74 -18.07 -16.00 -6.32
N ARG A 75 -17.93 -14.68 -6.17
CA ARG A 75 -17.06 -13.83 -6.99
C ARG A 75 -16.02 -13.12 -6.14
N TYR A 76 -14.76 -13.42 -6.39
CA TYR A 76 -13.62 -12.80 -5.76
C TYR A 76 -12.84 -11.96 -6.78
N PRO A 77 -12.47 -10.71 -6.45
CA PRO A 77 -11.72 -9.84 -7.39
C PRO A 77 -10.30 -10.33 -7.63
N TYR A 78 -9.73 -11.10 -6.68
CA TYR A 78 -8.37 -11.62 -6.75
C TYR A 78 -8.36 -13.08 -6.31
N PHE A 79 -7.56 -13.92 -7.00
CA PHE A 79 -7.42 -15.33 -6.68
C PHE A 79 -6.87 -15.56 -5.24
N PHE A 80 -5.99 -14.67 -4.76
CA PHE A 80 -5.39 -14.77 -3.43
C PHE A 80 -6.31 -14.34 -2.28
N LEU A 81 -7.51 -13.84 -2.59
CA LEU A 81 -8.59 -13.59 -1.66
C LEU A 81 -9.74 -14.61 -1.81
N ASN A 82 -9.59 -15.62 -2.64
CA ASN A 82 -10.63 -16.62 -2.83
C ASN A 82 -10.50 -17.72 -1.76
N MET A 83 -11.22 -17.54 -0.65
CA MET A 83 -11.22 -18.49 0.46
C MET A 83 -11.83 -19.85 0.05
N ASP A 84 -12.76 -19.88 -0.91
CA ASP A 84 -13.38 -21.11 -1.39
C ASP A 84 -12.38 -22.03 -2.10
N GLU A 85 -11.39 -21.45 -2.80
CA GLU A 85 -10.32 -22.21 -3.49
C GLU A 85 -9.10 -22.47 -2.61
N LEU A 86 -8.69 -21.47 -1.80
CA LEU A 86 -7.46 -21.53 -1.03
C LEU A 86 -7.63 -22.12 0.36
N GLY A 87 -8.85 -22.16 0.87
CA GLY A 87 -9.12 -22.42 2.27
C GLY A 87 -8.56 -21.33 3.20
N ILE A 88 -8.91 -21.41 4.48
CA ILE A 88 -8.48 -20.43 5.48
C ILE A 88 -6.95 -20.30 5.60
N GLY A 89 -6.22 -21.41 5.47
CA GLY A 89 -4.75 -21.42 5.57
C GLY A 89 -4.09 -20.64 4.43
N GLY A 90 -4.57 -20.83 3.20
CA GLY A 90 -4.07 -20.11 2.03
C GLY A 90 -4.41 -18.61 2.10
N LEU A 91 -5.62 -18.26 2.52
CA LEU A 91 -6.00 -16.87 2.74
C LEU A 91 -5.10 -16.20 3.79
N MET A 92 -4.91 -16.83 4.96
CA MET A 92 -4.07 -16.27 6.02
C MET A 92 -2.61 -16.11 5.59
N MET A 93 -2.06 -17.04 4.79
CA MET A 93 -0.73 -16.92 4.22
C MET A 93 -0.61 -15.68 3.33
N TRP A 94 -1.53 -15.50 2.38
CA TRP A 94 -1.52 -14.34 1.49
C TRP A 94 -1.73 -13.03 2.23
N MET A 95 -2.61 -13.03 3.24
CA MET A 95 -2.81 -11.87 4.10
C MET A 95 -1.53 -11.51 4.86
N GLY A 96 -0.82 -12.49 5.42
CA GLY A 96 0.46 -12.25 6.09
C GLY A 96 1.50 -11.62 5.16
N ILE A 97 1.61 -12.13 3.91
CA ILE A 97 2.52 -11.59 2.89
C ILE A 97 2.15 -10.13 2.54
N LEU A 98 0.87 -9.86 2.28
CA LEU A 98 0.41 -8.53 1.88
C LEU A 98 0.56 -7.50 3.01
N LEU A 99 0.12 -7.83 4.22
CA LEU A 99 0.26 -6.95 5.39
C LEU A 99 1.72 -6.70 5.72
N GLY A 100 2.58 -7.73 5.61
CA GLY A 100 4.03 -7.58 5.77
C GLY A 100 4.62 -6.62 4.73
N LEU A 101 4.21 -6.74 3.46
CA LEU A 101 4.65 -5.84 2.40
C LEU A 101 4.19 -4.40 2.66
N PHE A 102 2.94 -4.19 3.09
CA PHE A 102 2.44 -2.87 3.46
C PHE A 102 3.23 -2.26 4.62
N LEU A 103 3.56 -3.05 5.64
CA LEU A 103 4.40 -2.57 6.75
C LEU A 103 5.80 -2.18 6.28
N ILE A 104 6.44 -2.99 5.44
CA ILE A 104 7.76 -2.67 4.89
C ILE A 104 7.71 -1.34 4.14
N ILE A 105 6.75 -1.17 3.24
CA ILE A 105 6.59 0.08 2.47
C ILE A 105 6.31 1.25 3.42
N GLY A 106 5.39 1.08 4.37
CA GLY A 106 5.03 2.12 5.34
C GLY A 106 6.23 2.57 6.19
N TYR A 107 7.05 1.63 6.66
CA TYR A 107 8.25 1.99 7.42
C TYR A 107 9.37 2.56 6.53
N LEU A 108 9.47 2.18 5.27
CA LEU A 108 10.38 2.84 4.32
C LEU A 108 9.98 4.31 4.09
N LEU A 109 8.69 4.59 3.94
CA LEU A 109 8.17 5.96 3.85
C LEU A 109 8.40 6.74 5.16
N PHE A 110 8.18 6.11 6.32
CA PHE A 110 8.52 6.70 7.60
C PHE A 110 10.00 7.03 7.72
N LEU A 111 10.90 6.12 7.31
CA LEU A 111 12.34 6.39 7.29
C LEU A 111 12.70 7.52 6.33
N HIS A 112 12.07 7.56 5.14
CA HIS A 112 12.24 8.66 4.20
C HIS A 112 11.84 10.01 4.84
N ASP A 113 10.73 10.06 5.56
CA ASP A 113 10.26 11.26 6.29
C ASP A 113 11.28 11.75 7.35
N LYS A 114 12.11 10.85 7.90
CA LYS A 114 13.18 11.22 8.86
C LYS A 114 14.50 11.63 8.21
N PHE A 115 14.63 11.47 6.89
CA PHE A 115 15.80 11.98 6.16
C PHE A 115 15.68 13.50 5.97
N VAL A 116 16.52 14.24 6.69
CA VAL A 116 16.56 15.71 6.61
C VAL A 116 17.95 16.19 6.24
N LYS A 117 18.01 17.33 5.57
CA LYS A 117 19.26 17.98 5.20
C LYS A 117 19.68 18.97 6.29
N VAL A 118 20.77 18.67 7.00
CA VAL A 118 21.36 19.53 8.04
C VAL A 118 22.79 19.86 7.62
N ASP A 119 23.12 21.15 7.57
CA ASP A 119 24.46 21.67 7.17
C ASP A 119 24.95 21.10 5.82
N GLY A 120 24.06 20.99 4.86
CA GLY A 120 24.36 20.47 3.52
C GLY A 120 24.51 18.96 3.42
N LYS A 121 24.39 18.21 4.51
CA LYS A 121 24.49 16.74 4.55
C LYS A 121 23.13 16.11 4.92
N TRP A 122 22.81 14.99 4.26
CA TRP A 122 21.63 14.20 4.60
C TRP A 122 21.89 13.41 5.89
N LYS A 123 20.99 13.53 6.86
CA LYS A 123 21.04 12.79 8.13
C LYS A 123 19.65 12.24 8.47
N LEU A 124 19.63 11.06 9.12
CA LEU A 124 18.43 10.55 9.78
C LEU A 124 18.25 11.29 11.10
N ASP A 125 17.13 11.96 11.24
CA ASP A 125 16.79 12.69 12.46
C ASP A 125 15.44 12.23 13.01
N PHE A 126 15.49 11.52 14.12
CA PHE A 126 14.33 11.04 14.87
C PHE A 126 13.92 11.98 16.00
N SER A 127 14.54 13.17 16.11
CA SER A 127 14.20 14.14 17.15
C SER A 127 12.74 14.60 16.97
N GLY A 128 11.97 14.59 18.08
CA GLY A 128 10.58 15.00 18.09
C GLY A 128 9.61 14.00 17.44
N THR A 129 10.05 12.77 17.11
CA THR A 129 9.16 11.73 16.57
C THR A 129 8.08 11.38 17.59
N ARG A 130 6.82 11.46 17.15
CA ARG A 130 5.62 11.16 17.95
C ARG A 130 4.98 9.84 17.49
N PRO A 131 4.08 9.22 18.31
CA PRO A 131 3.31 8.05 17.86
C PRO A 131 2.49 8.32 16.61
N PHE A 132 1.88 9.49 16.52
CA PHE A 132 1.13 9.98 15.37
C PHE A 132 1.72 11.30 14.90
N GLY A 133 1.63 11.56 13.59
CA GLY A 133 2.09 12.79 12.99
C GLY A 133 1.36 14.02 13.53
N ASP A 134 1.96 15.17 13.33
CA ASP A 134 1.41 16.44 13.81
C ASP A 134 0.36 16.98 12.82
N LEU A 135 -0.89 16.69 13.10
CA LEU A 135 -2.02 17.21 12.31
C LEU A 135 -2.24 18.72 12.49
N THR A 136 -1.50 19.37 13.42
CA THR A 136 -1.66 20.79 13.73
C THR A 136 -0.72 21.69 12.96
N LYS A 137 0.26 21.17 12.24
CA LYS A 137 1.09 21.95 11.31
C LYS A 137 0.24 22.41 10.14
N LYS A 138 -0.50 23.50 10.35
CA LYS A 138 -1.06 24.29 9.27
C LYS A 138 0.09 24.83 8.42
N LYS A 139 -0.02 24.65 7.10
CA LYS A 139 0.84 25.33 6.12
C LYS A 139 0.78 26.84 6.41
N GLU A 140 1.85 27.42 6.89
CA GLU A 140 2.09 28.85 6.80
C GLU A 140 2.63 29.19 5.42
#